data_20080533ea896bf6752e77249e3c1895
#
_entry.id   20080533ea896bf6752e77249e3c1895
#
_cell.length_a   1.000
_cell.length_b   1.000
_cell.length_c   1.000
_cell.angle_alpha   90.00
_cell.angle_beta   90.00
_cell.angle_gamma   90.00
#
_symmetry.space_group_name_H-M   'P 1'
#
loop_
_entity.id
_entity.type
_entity.pdbx_description
1 polymer ?
#
loop_
_entity_poly.entity_id
_entity_poly.type
_entity_poly.pdbx_seq_one_letter_code
_entity_poly.pdbx_strand_id
1 'polypeptide(L)'
;SSDLTLPADVFLSERLAQLQPDMIIVDAESEARDALEHVVMATRAARRPIVMFTNDEDTTHVKDAVAAGVSAYIVAGLAPQRIRPILDVAMARFQHEQALRAELADAKTELQDRKTIDRAKGVLMQRQGLSEQAAYEKLRKTAMDKGLKLGEVARRMLEMVDLLG
;
A
#
# COMPACT_ATOMS: atom_id res chain seq x y z
N SER A 1 -9.87 -20.16 14.40
CA SER A 1 -9.41 -19.98 13.02
C SER A 1 -10.01 -21.11 12.18
N SER A 2 -10.62 -20.80 11.09
CA SER A 2 -11.15 -21.77 10.14
C SER A 2 -10.30 -21.74 8.89
N ASP A 3 -9.78 -22.90 8.49
CA ASP A 3 -9.06 -23.06 7.24
C ASP A 3 -10.08 -23.32 6.13
N LEU A 4 -10.00 -22.56 5.05
CA LEU A 4 -10.88 -22.69 3.90
C LEU A 4 -10.04 -22.85 2.64
N THR A 5 -10.34 -23.89 1.87
CA THR A 5 -9.70 -24.13 0.59
C THR A 5 -10.55 -23.53 -0.53
N LEU A 6 -9.93 -22.72 -1.38
CA LEU A 6 -10.58 -22.06 -2.51
C LEU A 6 -9.87 -22.41 -3.82
N PRO A 7 -10.61 -22.60 -4.92
CA PRO A 7 -10.00 -22.66 -6.24
C PRO A 7 -9.49 -21.29 -6.67
N ALA A 8 -8.35 -21.25 -7.36
CA ALA A 8 -7.79 -20.05 -7.97
C ALA A 8 -8.47 -19.79 -9.33
N ASP A 9 -9.69 -19.28 -9.30
CA ASP A 9 -10.49 -18.93 -10.47
C ASP A 9 -10.80 -17.43 -10.55
N VAL A 10 -11.52 -17.02 -11.58
CA VAL A 10 -11.90 -15.61 -11.82
C VAL A 10 -12.74 -14.97 -10.70
N PHE A 11 -13.36 -15.77 -9.83
CA PHE A 11 -14.16 -15.31 -8.69
C PHE A 11 -13.35 -15.20 -7.40
N LEU A 12 -12.06 -15.49 -7.44
CA LEU A 12 -11.19 -15.48 -6.26
C LEU A 12 -11.20 -14.11 -5.56
N SER A 13 -11.16 -13.01 -6.34
CA SER A 13 -11.18 -11.65 -5.79
C SER A 13 -12.42 -11.35 -4.93
N GLU A 14 -13.60 -11.77 -5.40
CA GLU A 14 -14.85 -11.57 -4.68
C GLU A 14 -14.89 -12.40 -3.40
N ARG A 15 -14.44 -13.65 -3.47
CA ARG A 15 -14.37 -14.53 -2.30
C ARG A 15 -13.40 -14.02 -1.26
N LEU A 16 -12.21 -13.55 -1.65
CA LEU A 16 -11.24 -12.98 -0.73
C LEU A 16 -11.74 -11.68 -0.07
N ALA A 17 -12.48 -10.85 -0.84
CA ALA A 17 -13.10 -9.65 -0.31
C ALA A 17 -14.18 -9.95 0.76
N GLN A 18 -14.93 -11.03 0.58
CA GLN A 18 -15.94 -11.47 1.54
C GLN A 18 -15.33 -12.13 2.78
N LEU A 19 -14.32 -12.97 2.58
CA LEU A 19 -13.72 -13.77 3.65
C LEU A 19 -12.74 -12.98 4.51
N GLN A 20 -12.09 -11.98 3.93
CA GLN A 20 -11.03 -11.18 4.57
C GLN A 20 -10.01 -12.03 5.35
N PRO A 21 -9.34 -13.00 4.71
CA PRO A 21 -8.43 -13.89 5.39
C PRO A 21 -7.24 -13.14 5.99
N ASP A 22 -6.71 -13.62 7.11
CA ASP A 22 -5.50 -13.07 7.73
C ASP A 22 -4.24 -13.41 6.91
N MET A 23 -4.25 -14.53 6.20
CA MET A 23 -3.16 -15.03 5.40
C MET A 23 -3.67 -15.91 4.25
N ILE A 24 -2.95 -15.93 3.15
CA ILE A 24 -3.24 -16.78 1.99
C ILE A 24 -2.08 -17.76 1.82
N ILE A 25 -2.41 -19.05 1.79
CA ILE A 25 -1.46 -20.11 1.49
C ILE A 25 -1.75 -20.62 0.08
N VAL A 26 -0.76 -20.61 -0.77
CA VAL A 26 -0.84 -21.13 -2.13
C VAL A 26 -0.04 -22.44 -2.17
N ASP A 27 -0.73 -23.52 -2.50
CA ASP A 27 -0.11 -24.82 -2.77
C ASP A 27 -0.14 -25.06 -4.29
N ALA A 28 0.99 -25.04 -4.92
CA ALA A 28 1.10 -25.11 -6.37
C ALA A 28 2.07 -26.21 -6.78
N GLU A 29 1.54 -27.35 -7.23
CA GLU A 29 2.35 -28.49 -7.67
C GLU A 29 2.96 -28.27 -9.06
N SER A 30 2.27 -27.65 -10.02
CA SER A 30 2.73 -27.57 -11.41
C SER A 30 2.38 -26.28 -12.17
N GLU A 31 1.43 -25.48 -11.70
CA GLU A 31 0.98 -24.23 -12.34
C GLU A 31 1.16 -23.04 -11.40
N ALA A 32 2.29 -23.01 -10.72
CA ALA A 32 2.61 -22.03 -9.68
C ALA A 32 2.44 -20.57 -10.14
N ARG A 33 2.77 -20.28 -11.39
CA ARG A 33 2.74 -18.94 -11.94
C ARG A 33 1.31 -18.41 -12.10
N ASP A 34 0.43 -19.19 -12.71
CA ASP A 34 -0.94 -18.74 -12.98
C ASP A 34 -1.73 -18.55 -11.68
N ALA A 35 -1.57 -19.48 -10.72
CA ALA A 35 -2.16 -19.35 -9.41
C ALA A 35 -1.65 -18.13 -8.66
N LEU A 36 -0.36 -17.84 -8.73
CA LEU A 36 0.25 -16.66 -8.12
C LEU A 36 -0.26 -15.36 -8.73
N GLU A 37 -0.34 -15.27 -10.06
CA GLU A 37 -0.86 -14.07 -10.74
C GLU A 37 -2.30 -13.78 -10.31
N HIS A 38 -3.17 -14.79 -10.24
CA HIS A 38 -4.53 -14.64 -9.78
C HIS A 38 -4.62 -14.15 -8.32
N VAL A 39 -3.82 -14.74 -7.43
CA VAL A 39 -3.80 -14.34 -6.01
C VAL A 39 -3.27 -12.92 -5.84
N VAL A 40 -2.20 -12.55 -6.52
CA VAL A 40 -1.63 -11.21 -6.49
C VAL A 40 -2.62 -10.16 -7.00
N MET A 41 -3.29 -10.46 -8.11
CA MET A 41 -4.34 -9.58 -8.65
C MET A 41 -5.50 -9.43 -7.66
N ALA A 42 -5.95 -10.53 -7.08
CA ALA A 42 -7.06 -10.55 -6.13
C ALA A 42 -6.77 -9.79 -4.83
N THR A 43 -5.49 -9.71 -4.43
CA THR A 43 -5.06 -9.04 -3.18
C THR A 43 -4.60 -7.60 -3.38
N ARG A 44 -4.62 -7.07 -4.60
CA ARG A 44 -4.14 -5.71 -4.90
C ARG A 44 -4.81 -4.62 -4.07
N ALA A 45 -6.12 -4.73 -3.87
CA ALA A 45 -6.92 -3.73 -3.14
C ALA A 45 -6.76 -3.86 -1.62
N ALA A 46 -6.56 -5.08 -1.11
CA ALA A 46 -6.41 -5.37 0.31
C ALA A 46 -5.29 -6.39 0.49
N ARG A 47 -4.06 -5.90 0.65
CA ARG A 47 -2.88 -6.76 0.77
C ARG A 47 -2.98 -7.70 1.96
N ARG A 48 -2.59 -8.95 1.71
CA ARG A 48 -2.52 -10.02 2.70
C ARG A 48 -1.16 -10.70 2.61
N PRO A 49 -0.63 -11.29 3.69
CA PRO A 49 0.55 -12.13 3.59
C PRO A 49 0.23 -13.36 2.74
N ILE A 50 1.09 -13.65 1.77
CA ILE A 50 0.97 -14.78 0.87
C ILE A 50 2.17 -15.69 1.12
N VAL A 51 1.90 -16.94 1.43
CA VAL A 51 2.92 -17.98 1.57
C VAL A 51 2.71 -19.01 0.47
N MET A 52 3.73 -19.25 -0.33
CA MET A 52 3.68 -20.16 -1.45
C MET A 52 4.51 -21.40 -1.18
N PHE A 53 3.91 -22.55 -1.33
CA PHE A 53 4.57 -23.86 -1.30
C PHE A 53 4.58 -24.42 -2.73
N THR A 54 5.73 -24.88 -3.18
CA THR A 54 5.90 -25.41 -4.52
C THR A 54 7.00 -26.46 -4.56
N ASN A 55 7.01 -27.29 -5.59
CA ASN A 55 8.11 -28.18 -5.93
C ASN A 55 9.04 -27.60 -7.01
N ASP A 56 8.75 -26.39 -7.49
CA ASP A 56 9.55 -25.71 -8.48
C ASP A 56 10.78 -25.06 -7.86
N GLU A 57 11.97 -25.53 -8.28
CA GLU A 57 13.28 -25.05 -7.79
C GLU A 57 13.85 -23.91 -8.67
N ASP A 58 13.14 -23.43 -9.69
CA ASP A 58 13.64 -22.37 -10.55
C ASP A 58 13.75 -21.05 -9.80
N THR A 59 14.98 -20.58 -9.63
CA THR A 59 15.29 -19.34 -8.92
C THR A 59 14.73 -18.09 -9.58
N THR A 60 14.39 -18.16 -10.87
CA THR A 60 13.73 -17.05 -11.59
C THR A 60 12.31 -16.89 -11.08
N HIS A 61 11.58 -17.97 -10.92
CA HIS A 61 10.21 -17.97 -10.39
C HIS A 61 10.17 -17.49 -8.93
N VAL A 62 11.18 -17.82 -8.14
CA VAL A 62 11.31 -17.30 -6.76
C VAL A 62 11.41 -15.76 -6.75
N LYS A 63 12.27 -15.19 -7.62
CA LYS A 63 12.45 -13.74 -7.72
C LYS A 63 11.17 -13.04 -8.18
N ASP A 64 10.49 -13.61 -9.17
CA ASP A 64 9.23 -13.08 -9.69
C ASP A 64 8.13 -13.12 -8.62
N ALA A 65 8.03 -14.20 -7.86
CA ALA A 65 7.08 -14.33 -6.77
C ALA A 65 7.32 -13.29 -5.66
N VAL A 66 8.59 -13.10 -5.26
CA VAL A 66 8.96 -12.08 -4.26
C VAL A 66 8.67 -10.67 -4.78
N ALA A 67 8.99 -10.38 -6.04
CA ALA A 67 8.69 -9.09 -6.67
C ALA A 67 7.17 -8.84 -6.76
N ALA A 68 6.37 -9.88 -6.95
CA ALA A 68 4.92 -9.82 -6.94
C ALA A 68 4.32 -9.60 -5.54
N GLY A 69 5.09 -9.77 -4.47
CA GLY A 69 4.69 -9.50 -3.09
C GLY A 69 4.39 -10.73 -2.24
N VAL A 70 4.90 -11.90 -2.63
CA VAL A 70 4.85 -13.11 -1.80
C VAL A 70 5.73 -12.91 -0.56
N SER A 71 5.17 -13.19 0.61
CA SER A 71 5.85 -13.01 1.90
C SER A 71 6.83 -14.14 2.22
N ALA A 72 6.53 -15.34 1.75
CA ALA A 72 7.43 -16.49 1.85
C ALA A 72 7.21 -17.46 0.68
N TYR A 73 8.28 -17.98 0.14
CA TYR A 73 8.30 -18.96 -0.94
C TYR A 73 9.08 -20.19 -0.47
N ILE A 74 8.44 -21.33 -0.44
CA ILE A 74 8.99 -22.57 0.11
C ILE A 74 9.09 -23.61 -1.00
N VAL A 75 10.32 -24.00 -1.33
CA VAL A 75 10.60 -25.11 -2.22
C VAL A 75 10.73 -26.38 -1.39
N ALA A 76 10.13 -27.46 -1.86
CA ALA A 76 10.02 -28.74 -1.17
C ALA A 76 9.00 -28.77 -0.02
N GLY A 77 7.84 -29.22 -0.37
CA GLY A 77 6.80 -29.88 0.45
C GLY A 77 6.42 -29.28 1.80
N LEU A 78 5.14 -29.30 2.04
CA LEU A 78 4.50 -29.02 3.31
C LEU A 78 4.92 -30.06 4.37
N ALA A 79 5.98 -29.79 5.14
CA ALA A 79 6.25 -30.55 6.35
C ALA A 79 5.44 -29.95 7.52
N PRO A 80 4.45 -30.64 8.09
CA PRO A 80 3.53 -30.07 9.09
C PRO A 80 4.22 -29.39 10.27
N GLN A 81 5.37 -29.92 10.70
CA GLN A 81 6.13 -29.38 11.82
C GLN A 81 6.81 -28.03 11.52
N ARG A 82 6.99 -27.67 10.25
CA ARG A 82 7.65 -26.45 9.81
C ARG A 82 6.67 -25.34 9.40
N ILE A 83 5.40 -25.69 9.19
CA ILE A 83 4.40 -24.73 8.69
C ILE A 83 4.28 -23.54 9.62
N ARG A 84 4.03 -23.78 10.91
CA ARG A 84 3.78 -22.71 11.87
C ARG A 84 4.91 -21.70 11.97
N PRO A 85 6.19 -22.08 12.16
CA PRO A 85 7.30 -21.14 12.15
C PRO A 85 7.41 -20.35 10.84
N ILE A 86 7.14 -20.97 9.69
CA ILE A 86 7.16 -20.30 8.39
C ILE A 86 6.05 -19.24 8.31
N LEU A 87 4.84 -19.55 8.74
CA LEU A 87 3.72 -18.62 8.75
C LEU A 87 3.99 -17.45 9.69
N ASP A 88 4.55 -17.71 10.87
CA ASP A 88 4.91 -16.66 11.83
C ASP A 88 5.95 -15.69 11.24
N VAL A 89 6.98 -16.19 10.57
CA VAL A 89 8.00 -15.37 9.90
C VAL A 89 7.38 -14.58 8.73
N ALA A 90 6.54 -15.21 7.91
CA ALA A 90 5.87 -14.55 6.80
C ALA A 90 4.95 -13.42 7.28
N MET A 91 4.23 -13.64 8.35
CA MET A 91 3.38 -12.62 8.99
C MET A 91 4.22 -11.45 9.50
N ALA A 92 5.30 -11.73 10.23
CA ALA A 92 6.19 -10.70 10.76
C ALA A 92 6.82 -9.85 9.63
N ARG A 93 7.28 -10.47 8.56
CA ARG A 93 7.81 -9.76 7.38
C ARG A 93 6.75 -8.89 6.71
N PHE A 94 5.56 -9.42 6.52
CA PHE A 94 4.45 -8.67 5.94
C PHE A 94 4.09 -7.44 6.78
N GLN A 95 3.96 -7.59 8.10
CA GLN A 95 3.67 -6.48 9.01
C GLN A 95 4.76 -5.40 8.97
N HIS A 96 6.02 -5.82 8.95
CA HIS A 96 7.15 -4.89 8.83
C HIS A 96 7.13 -4.14 7.50
N GLU A 97 6.89 -4.83 6.39
CA GLU A 97 6.77 -4.21 5.06
C GLU A 97 5.60 -3.23 4.99
N GLN A 98 4.45 -3.57 5.57
CA GLN A 98 3.30 -2.67 5.62
C GLN A 98 3.58 -1.41 6.45
N ALA A 99 4.28 -1.55 7.58
CA ALA A 99 4.69 -0.41 8.38
C ALA A 99 5.62 0.54 7.61
N LEU A 100 6.63 -0.01 6.91
CA LEU A 100 7.54 0.78 6.06
C LEU A 100 6.80 1.48 4.91
N ARG A 101 5.82 0.82 4.29
CA ARG A 101 5.00 1.41 3.22
C ARG A 101 4.13 2.55 3.73
N ALA A 102 3.53 2.38 4.91
CA ALA A 102 2.74 3.43 5.55
C ALA A 102 3.62 4.65 5.87
N GLU A 103 4.80 4.43 6.47
CA GLU A 103 5.77 5.49 6.76
C GLU A 103 6.22 6.22 5.50
N LEU A 104 6.52 5.49 4.41
CA LEU A 104 6.86 6.08 3.13
C LEU A 104 5.72 6.91 2.53
N ALA A 105 4.48 6.42 2.61
CA ALA A 105 3.29 7.14 2.13
C ALA A 105 3.10 8.44 2.91
N ASP A 106 3.25 8.40 4.24
CA ASP A 106 3.15 9.57 5.11
C ASP A 106 4.24 10.61 4.78
N ALA A 107 5.49 10.17 4.62
CA ALA A 107 6.60 11.05 4.24
C ALA A 107 6.39 11.70 2.87
N LYS A 108 5.86 10.97 1.89
CA LYS A 108 5.53 11.51 0.56
C LYS A 108 4.41 12.54 0.65
N THR A 109 3.39 12.28 1.45
CA THR A 109 2.26 13.22 1.67
C THR A 109 2.77 14.50 2.33
N GLU A 110 3.60 14.39 3.36
CA GLU A 110 4.19 15.54 4.04
C GLU A 110 5.04 16.41 3.09
N LEU A 111 5.88 15.76 2.26
CA LEU A 111 6.67 16.47 1.27
C LEU A 111 5.80 17.19 0.22
N GLN A 112 4.73 16.53 -0.23
CA GLN A 112 3.80 17.13 -1.19
C GLN A 112 3.03 18.30 -0.58
N ASP A 113 2.58 18.17 0.66
CA ASP A 113 1.91 19.25 1.38
C ASP A 113 2.84 20.45 1.56
N ARG A 114 4.11 20.23 1.91
CA ARG A 114 5.11 21.30 2.03
C ARG A 114 5.28 22.07 0.71
N LYS A 115 5.42 21.35 -0.41
CA LYS A 115 5.52 21.99 -1.75
C LYS A 115 4.26 22.79 -2.09
N THR A 116 3.09 22.26 -1.77
CA THR A 116 1.80 22.90 -2.02
C THR A 116 1.66 24.19 -1.18
N ILE A 117 2.04 24.14 0.10
CA ILE A 117 2.05 25.31 0.99
C ILE A 117 3.02 26.38 0.49
N ASP A 118 4.23 26.01 0.08
CA ASP A 118 5.22 26.94 -0.44
C ASP A 118 4.71 27.63 -1.72
N ARG A 119 4.09 26.89 -2.63
CA ARG A 119 3.46 27.47 -3.83
C ARG A 119 2.31 28.41 -3.48
N ALA A 120 1.45 28.04 -2.54
CA ALA A 120 0.35 28.88 -2.08
C ALA A 120 0.84 30.17 -1.41
N LYS A 121 1.88 30.10 -0.58
CA LYS A 121 2.55 31.30 -0.05
C LYS A 121 3.05 32.22 -1.19
N GLY A 122 3.73 31.66 -2.18
CA GLY A 122 4.21 32.40 -3.34
C GLY A 122 3.09 33.16 -4.05
N VAL A 123 1.94 32.52 -4.26
CA VAL A 123 0.78 33.17 -4.88
C VAL A 123 0.23 34.32 -4.01
N LEU A 124 0.12 34.13 -2.69
CA LEU A 124 -0.32 35.17 -1.78
C LEU A 124 0.64 36.36 -1.74
N MET A 125 1.94 36.09 -1.73
CA MET A 125 2.99 37.13 -1.80
C MET A 125 2.85 37.94 -3.09
N GLN A 126 2.67 37.29 -4.21
CA GLN A 126 2.58 37.89 -5.52
C GLN A 126 1.29 38.69 -5.74
N ARG A 127 0.12 38.12 -5.36
CA ARG A 127 -1.18 38.76 -5.62
C ARG A 127 -1.60 39.79 -4.57
N GLN A 128 -1.12 39.66 -3.33
CA GLN A 128 -1.54 40.51 -2.22
C GLN A 128 -0.39 41.32 -1.60
N GLY A 129 0.82 41.20 -2.12
CA GLY A 129 1.97 41.92 -1.60
C GLY A 129 2.37 41.53 -0.17
N LEU A 130 2.01 40.31 0.26
CA LEU A 130 2.30 39.83 1.62
C LEU A 130 3.77 39.39 1.74
N SER A 131 4.31 39.53 2.97
CA SER A 131 5.55 38.82 3.32
C SER A 131 5.33 37.34 3.38
N GLU A 132 6.40 36.53 3.33
CA GLU A 132 6.30 35.07 3.45
C GLU A 132 5.62 34.68 4.77
N GLN A 133 5.98 35.31 5.86
CA GLN A 133 5.39 35.06 7.16
C GLN A 133 3.90 35.41 7.20
N ALA A 134 3.51 36.56 6.67
CA ALA A 134 2.10 36.98 6.60
C ALA A 134 1.28 36.05 5.69
N ALA A 135 1.84 35.57 4.59
CA ALA A 135 1.21 34.59 3.73
C ALA A 135 0.97 33.25 4.46
N TYR A 136 1.97 32.75 5.18
CA TYR A 136 1.85 31.55 5.99
C TYR A 136 0.80 31.69 7.10
N GLU A 137 0.82 32.80 7.84
CA GLU A 137 -0.15 33.09 8.92
C GLU A 137 -1.58 33.14 8.37
N LYS A 138 -1.77 33.71 7.20
CA LYS A 138 -3.07 33.76 6.53
C LYS A 138 -3.60 32.37 6.18
N LEU A 139 -2.75 31.50 5.61
CA LEU A 139 -3.10 30.11 5.33
C LEU A 139 -3.43 29.34 6.62
N ARG A 140 -2.60 29.50 7.65
CA ARG A 140 -2.78 28.87 8.96
C ARG A 140 -4.09 29.30 9.62
N LYS A 141 -4.39 30.59 9.65
CA LYS A 141 -5.64 31.10 10.20
C LYS A 141 -6.84 30.54 9.48
N THR A 142 -6.82 30.51 8.15
CA THR A 142 -7.89 29.92 7.34
C THR A 142 -8.06 28.43 7.63
N ALA A 143 -6.97 27.69 7.83
CA ALA A 143 -7.01 26.28 8.20
C ALA A 143 -7.69 26.07 9.56
N MET A 144 -7.32 26.89 10.56
CA MET A 144 -7.93 26.84 11.90
C MET A 144 -9.42 27.21 11.84
N ASP A 145 -9.79 28.28 11.15
CA ASP A 145 -11.18 28.76 11.06
C ASP A 145 -12.09 27.74 10.36
N LYS A 146 -11.56 26.99 9.43
CA LYS A 146 -12.31 25.97 8.67
C LYS A 146 -12.16 24.55 9.20
N GLY A 147 -11.35 24.32 10.23
CA GLY A 147 -11.05 22.97 10.75
C GLY A 147 -10.38 22.04 9.73
N LEU A 148 -9.57 22.61 8.81
CA LEU A 148 -8.88 21.88 7.75
C LEU A 148 -7.38 21.79 8.03
N LYS A 149 -6.71 20.82 7.39
CA LYS A 149 -5.24 20.77 7.38
C LYS A 149 -4.68 21.89 6.51
N LEU A 150 -3.51 22.42 6.87
CA LEU A 150 -2.86 23.50 6.15
C LEU A 150 -2.59 23.18 4.66
N GLY A 151 -2.11 21.96 4.38
CA GLY A 151 -1.91 21.49 3.00
C GLY A 151 -3.20 21.44 2.17
N GLU A 152 -4.31 21.12 2.80
CA GLU A 152 -5.63 21.10 2.13
C GLU A 152 -6.11 22.50 1.79
N VAL A 153 -5.95 23.45 2.69
CA VAL A 153 -6.28 24.87 2.42
C VAL A 153 -5.43 25.40 1.28
N ALA A 154 -4.12 25.12 1.31
CA ALA A 154 -3.20 25.52 0.25
C ALA A 154 -3.60 24.93 -1.11
N ARG A 155 -3.97 23.67 -1.16
CA ARG A 155 -4.43 22.99 -2.39
C ARG A 155 -5.70 23.63 -2.95
N ARG A 156 -6.73 23.78 -2.12
CA ARG A 156 -8.01 24.41 -2.52
C ARG A 156 -7.81 25.83 -3.03
N MET A 157 -6.94 26.60 -2.38
CA MET A 157 -6.61 27.94 -2.83
C MET A 157 -5.93 27.94 -4.21
N LEU A 158 -4.99 27.03 -4.44
CA LEU A 158 -4.33 26.91 -5.74
C LEU A 158 -5.28 26.47 -6.85
N GLU A 159 -6.17 25.53 -6.57
CA GLU A 159 -7.23 25.11 -7.50
C GLU A 159 -8.12 26.29 -7.93
N MET A 160 -8.53 27.13 -6.98
CA MET A 160 -9.30 28.34 -7.28
C MET A 160 -8.51 29.33 -8.13
N VAL A 161 -7.23 29.50 -7.86
CA VAL A 161 -6.34 30.41 -8.63
C VAL A 161 -6.15 29.87 -10.05
N ASP A 162 -5.96 28.59 -10.23
CA ASP A 162 -5.79 27.95 -11.53
C ASP A 162 -7.08 28.03 -12.38
N LEU A 163 -8.27 28.00 -11.74
CA LEU A 163 -9.57 28.19 -12.40
C LEU A 163 -9.84 29.64 -12.82
N LEU A 164 -9.34 30.62 -12.06
CA LEU A 164 -9.56 32.05 -12.32
C LEU A 164 -8.50 32.67 -13.24
N GLY A 165 -7.53 31.83 -13.67
CA GLY A 165 -6.52 32.16 -14.65
C GLY A 165 -5.44 33.05 -14.21
#